data_978b7ee7701b112158df5407bcaac046
#
_entry.id   978b7ee7701b112158df5407bcaac046
#
_cell.length_a   1.000
_cell.length_b   1.000
_cell.length_c   1.000
_cell.angle_alpha   90.00
_cell.angle_beta   90.00
_cell.angle_gamma   90.00
#
_symmetry.space_group_name_H-M   'P 1'
#
loop_
_entity.id
_entity.type
_entity.pdbx_description
1 polymer ?
#
loop_
_entity_poly.entity_id
_entity_poly.type
_entity_poly.pdbx_seq_one_letter_code
_entity_poly.pdbx_strand_id
1 'polypeptide(L)'
;TLGLVAPVTTVSADTANSENIAVKTNNESTQSTDTSGLEIYDQYVQVNPEKNQFELSKLGEKVLPTTVSSQIQSQLNATNKEIKANNFIIDPETKAIVKYSPYINFAASVSGAARLRSGCYVRWFWWGFRFYFTSNAAVTWFRGILGGASSGATIGNLVAAATGHAMAATTIEAFGMYADSMSRDLYDYNKKHRRSKVYMDLNGVFQYSFHTF
;
A
#
# COMPACT_ATOMS: atom_id res chain seq x y z
N THR A 1 -29.71 60.04 10.29
CA THR A 1 -28.71 59.00 10.49
C THR A 1 -29.22 57.69 9.89
N LEU A 2 -28.82 57.45 8.64
CA LEU A 2 -29.07 56.17 7.98
C LEU A 2 -27.95 55.19 8.39
N GLY A 3 -28.31 54.07 9.03
CA GLY A 3 -27.45 52.97 9.31
C GLY A 3 -27.37 52.03 8.10
N LEU A 4 -26.20 51.93 7.49
CA LEU A 4 -25.91 50.94 6.44
C LEU A 4 -25.70 49.58 7.11
N VAL A 5 -26.57 48.63 6.84
CA VAL A 5 -26.38 47.23 7.20
C VAL A 5 -25.73 46.55 5.99
N ALA A 6 -24.48 46.16 6.13
CA ALA A 6 -23.78 45.33 5.13
C ALA A 6 -24.30 43.89 5.17
N PRO A 7 -24.51 43.21 4.02
CA PRO A 7 -24.89 41.82 4.03
C PRO A 7 -23.66 40.96 4.37
N VAL A 8 -23.81 40.13 5.40
CA VAL A 8 -22.87 39.06 5.71
C VAL A 8 -23.05 37.99 4.65
N THR A 9 -22.11 37.87 3.74
CA THR A 9 -21.99 36.72 2.85
C THR A 9 -21.45 35.56 3.67
N THR A 10 -22.32 34.63 4.03
CA THR A 10 -21.90 33.31 4.51
C THR A 10 -21.26 32.58 3.33
N VAL A 11 -19.96 32.47 3.38
CA VAL A 11 -19.23 31.52 2.54
C VAL A 11 -19.58 30.14 3.06
N SER A 12 -20.47 29.46 2.36
CA SER A 12 -20.65 28.03 2.53
C SER A 12 -19.33 27.39 2.12
N ALA A 13 -18.61 26.83 3.10
CA ALA A 13 -17.55 25.91 2.81
C ALA A 13 -18.19 24.73 2.09
N ASP A 14 -17.94 24.62 0.79
CA ASP A 14 -18.19 23.41 0.03
C ASP A 14 -17.43 22.30 0.75
N THR A 15 -18.19 21.43 1.37
CA THR A 15 -17.68 20.17 1.90
C THR A 15 -17.19 19.40 0.70
N ALA A 16 -15.88 19.49 0.46
CA ALA A 16 -15.24 18.67 -0.55
C ALA A 16 -15.64 17.23 -0.28
N ASN A 17 -16.31 16.69 -1.26
CA ASN A 17 -16.91 15.37 -1.29
C ASN A 17 -15.83 14.30 -1.03
N SER A 18 -15.71 13.84 0.21
CA SER A 18 -14.82 12.76 0.64
C SER A 18 -15.30 11.39 0.16
N GLU A 19 -16.32 11.34 -0.69
CA GLU A 19 -17.00 10.09 -1.06
C GLU A 19 -16.29 9.23 -2.12
N ASN A 20 -15.14 9.64 -2.63
CA ASN A 20 -14.44 8.90 -3.70
C ASN A 20 -13.15 8.18 -3.29
N ILE A 21 -12.91 8.00 -2.00
CA ILE A 21 -11.82 7.12 -1.57
C ILE A 21 -12.42 5.71 -1.42
N ALA A 22 -12.44 4.99 -2.54
CA ALA A 22 -12.95 3.63 -2.56
C ALA A 22 -11.99 2.69 -1.86
N VAL A 23 -12.29 2.35 -0.62
CA VAL A 23 -11.70 1.20 0.06
C VAL A 23 -12.39 -0.04 -0.48
N LYS A 24 -11.69 -0.90 -1.19
CA LYS A 24 -12.24 -2.12 -1.76
C LYS A 24 -11.53 -3.35 -1.29
N THR A 25 -12.34 -4.25 -0.79
CA THR A 25 -11.97 -5.65 -0.62
C THR A 25 -12.32 -6.40 -1.89
N ASN A 26 -11.35 -7.06 -2.51
CA ASN A 26 -11.65 -8.04 -3.55
C ASN A 26 -12.14 -9.31 -2.88
N ASN A 27 -13.44 -9.51 -2.86
CA ASN A 27 -14.00 -10.83 -2.66
C ASN A 27 -13.92 -11.58 -3.98
N GLU A 28 -13.42 -12.82 -3.94
CA GLU A 28 -13.54 -13.75 -5.03
C GLU A 28 -14.98 -13.77 -5.56
N SER A 29 -15.11 -13.61 -6.89
CA SER A 29 -16.34 -13.66 -7.65
C SER A 29 -17.31 -12.48 -7.48
N THR A 30 -16.92 -11.34 -8.00
CA THR A 30 -17.82 -10.56 -8.88
C THR A 30 -16.96 -9.63 -9.71
N GLN A 31 -17.07 -9.70 -11.02
CA GLN A 31 -16.62 -8.68 -11.93
C GLN A 31 -17.23 -7.33 -11.50
N SER A 32 -16.51 -6.62 -10.67
CA SER A 32 -16.71 -5.20 -10.47
C SER A 32 -15.55 -4.53 -11.17
N THR A 33 -15.80 -4.10 -12.36
CA THR A 33 -15.01 -3.15 -13.10
C THR A 33 -14.66 -2.00 -12.18
N ASP A 34 -13.35 -1.72 -12.10
CA ASP A 34 -12.83 -0.39 -11.82
C ASP A 34 -12.38 -0.03 -10.41
N THR A 35 -11.73 -0.94 -9.69
CA THR A 35 -10.99 -0.56 -8.48
C THR A 35 -9.83 -1.47 -8.12
N SER A 36 -9.26 -2.10 -9.08
CA SER A 36 -7.98 -2.75 -8.90
C SER A 36 -6.90 -1.67 -8.76
N GLY A 37 -6.14 -1.72 -7.68
CA GLY A 37 -5.03 -0.82 -7.49
C GLY A 37 -3.91 -1.05 -8.49
N LEU A 38 -2.83 -0.31 -8.35
CA LEU A 38 -1.69 -0.40 -9.27
C LEU A 38 -1.01 -1.79 -9.24
N GLU A 39 -1.23 -2.60 -8.22
CA GLU A 39 -0.66 -3.95 -8.05
C GLU A 39 -1.02 -4.90 -9.19
N ILE A 40 -2.20 -4.76 -9.81
CA ILE A 40 -2.60 -5.61 -10.96
C ILE A 40 -1.73 -5.39 -12.20
N TYR A 41 -1.09 -4.23 -12.29
CA TYR A 41 -0.20 -3.87 -13.39
C TYR A 41 1.25 -4.30 -13.14
N ASP A 42 1.55 -4.94 -12.01
CA ASP A 42 2.92 -5.37 -11.69
C ASP A 42 3.53 -6.31 -12.74
N GLN A 43 2.70 -7.06 -13.44
CA GLN A 43 3.14 -7.88 -14.58
C GLN A 43 3.73 -7.08 -15.74
N TYR A 44 3.40 -5.79 -15.86
CA TYR A 44 3.91 -4.89 -16.89
C TYR A 44 5.10 -4.04 -16.42
N VAL A 45 5.48 -4.17 -15.15
CA VAL A 45 6.63 -3.47 -14.58
C VAL A 45 7.78 -4.45 -14.43
N GLN A 46 8.96 -4.05 -14.87
CA GLN A 46 10.18 -4.82 -14.76
C GLN A 46 11.23 -4.08 -13.93
N VAL A 47 12.18 -4.83 -13.39
CA VAL A 47 13.33 -4.27 -12.70
C VAL A 47 14.50 -4.19 -13.68
N ASN A 48 15.13 -3.03 -13.75
CA ASN A 48 16.41 -2.86 -14.39
C ASN A 48 17.51 -3.00 -13.30
N PRO A 49 18.20 -4.14 -13.20
CA PRO A 49 19.14 -4.39 -12.13
C PRO A 49 20.41 -3.52 -12.23
N GLU A 50 20.82 -3.13 -13.45
CA GLU A 50 22.00 -2.30 -13.65
C GLU A 50 21.79 -0.88 -13.11
N LYS A 51 20.59 -0.35 -13.28
CA LYS A 51 20.21 0.99 -12.81
C LYS A 51 19.56 0.98 -11.41
N ASN A 52 19.23 -0.21 -10.91
CA ASN A 52 18.44 -0.39 -9.69
C ASN A 52 17.14 0.44 -9.73
N GLN A 53 16.35 0.25 -10.78
CA GLN A 53 15.14 1.02 -11.08
C GLN A 53 14.02 0.13 -11.60
N PHE A 54 12.78 0.55 -11.34
CA PHE A 54 11.61 0.02 -12.00
C PHE A 54 11.40 0.71 -13.35
N GLU A 55 11.00 -0.05 -14.34
CA GLU A 55 10.69 0.43 -15.69
C GLU A 55 9.40 -0.21 -16.17
N LEU A 56 8.59 0.55 -16.90
CA LEU A 56 7.45 -0.02 -17.63
C LEU A 56 7.98 -0.88 -18.76
N SER A 57 7.48 -2.10 -18.89
CA SER A 57 7.91 -3.01 -19.95
C SER A 57 7.40 -2.54 -21.32
N LYS A 58 8.11 -2.90 -22.40
CA LYS A 58 7.65 -2.66 -23.78
C LYS A 58 6.26 -3.22 -24.06
N LEU A 59 5.90 -4.32 -23.41
CA LEU A 59 4.54 -4.88 -23.50
C LEU A 59 3.55 -3.95 -22.81
N GLY A 60 3.86 -3.47 -21.61
CA GLY A 60 3.01 -2.51 -20.88
C GLY A 60 2.80 -1.22 -21.68
N GLU A 61 3.84 -0.65 -22.24
CA GLU A 61 3.72 0.55 -23.10
C GLU A 61 2.80 0.34 -24.31
N LYS A 62 2.76 -0.88 -24.85
CA LYS A 62 1.95 -1.22 -26.03
C LYS A 62 0.50 -1.55 -25.72
N VAL A 63 0.22 -2.22 -24.59
CA VAL A 63 -1.12 -2.79 -24.32
C VAL A 63 -1.95 -1.98 -23.34
N LEU A 64 -1.29 -1.14 -22.50
CA LEU A 64 -2.00 -0.33 -21.51
C LEU A 64 -2.57 0.96 -22.15
N PRO A 65 -3.76 1.40 -21.72
CA PRO A 65 -4.25 2.72 -22.07
C PRO A 65 -3.25 3.81 -21.67
N THR A 66 -3.14 4.87 -22.44
CA THR A 66 -2.18 5.99 -22.21
C THR A 66 -2.35 6.60 -20.81
N THR A 67 -3.57 6.72 -20.32
CA THR A 67 -3.86 7.24 -18.97
C THR A 67 -3.27 6.35 -17.89
N VAL A 68 -3.43 5.02 -18.02
CA VAL A 68 -2.90 4.03 -17.08
C VAL A 68 -1.38 3.99 -17.13
N SER A 69 -0.80 3.92 -18.33
CA SER A 69 0.67 3.91 -18.47
C SER A 69 1.32 5.18 -17.95
N SER A 70 0.70 6.34 -18.15
CA SER A 70 1.18 7.61 -17.57
C SER A 70 1.12 7.63 -16.04
N GLN A 71 0.07 7.07 -15.45
CA GLN A 71 -0.07 6.95 -14.00
C GLN A 71 0.99 6.01 -13.42
N ILE A 72 1.18 4.84 -14.03
CA ILE A 72 2.24 3.90 -13.64
C ILE A 72 3.60 4.58 -13.74
N GLN A 73 3.92 5.22 -14.87
CA GLN A 73 5.21 5.88 -15.08
C GLN A 73 5.47 6.98 -14.04
N SER A 74 4.44 7.75 -13.67
CA SER A 74 4.55 8.76 -12.61
C SER A 74 4.90 8.13 -11.27
N GLN A 75 4.24 7.03 -10.92
CA GLN A 75 4.50 6.28 -9.67
C GLN A 75 5.90 5.66 -9.68
N LEU A 76 6.32 5.04 -10.81
CA LEU A 76 7.67 4.48 -10.95
C LEU A 76 8.75 5.55 -10.79
N ASN A 77 8.55 6.72 -11.39
CA ASN A 77 9.49 7.84 -11.27
C ASN A 77 9.63 8.32 -9.82
N ALA A 78 8.51 8.44 -9.10
CA ALA A 78 8.51 8.82 -7.69
C ALA A 78 9.25 7.78 -6.83
N THR A 79 8.93 6.51 -7.02
CA THR A 79 9.55 5.38 -6.29
C THR A 79 11.05 5.27 -6.60
N ASN A 80 11.45 5.35 -7.86
CA ASN A 80 12.86 5.31 -8.27
C ASN A 80 13.67 6.47 -7.67
N LYS A 81 13.07 7.67 -7.60
CA LYS A 81 13.69 8.82 -6.94
C LYS A 81 13.95 8.54 -5.45
N GLU A 82 12.99 7.92 -4.78
CA GLU A 82 13.10 7.56 -3.36
C GLU A 82 14.15 6.46 -3.14
N ILE A 83 14.14 5.41 -3.96
CA ILE A 83 15.14 4.34 -3.94
C ILE A 83 16.54 4.92 -4.02
N LYS A 84 16.77 5.82 -4.96
CA LYS A 84 18.06 6.48 -5.15
C LYS A 84 18.44 7.38 -3.97
N ALA A 85 17.51 8.18 -3.47
CA ALA A 85 17.76 9.12 -2.37
C ALA A 85 18.12 8.43 -1.05
N ASN A 86 17.58 7.23 -0.80
CA ASN A 86 17.75 6.50 0.45
C ASN A 86 18.63 5.25 0.33
N ASN A 87 19.29 5.05 -0.82
CA ASN A 87 20.12 3.87 -1.09
C ASN A 87 19.40 2.53 -0.85
N PHE A 88 18.14 2.45 -1.25
CA PHE A 88 17.41 1.20 -1.27
C PHE A 88 17.84 0.33 -2.46
N ILE A 89 17.57 -0.96 -2.39
CA ILE A 89 17.80 -1.93 -3.46
C ILE A 89 16.49 -2.58 -3.85
N ILE A 90 16.32 -2.82 -5.13
CA ILE A 90 15.21 -3.61 -5.64
C ILE A 90 15.68 -5.06 -5.78
N ASP A 91 14.96 -5.97 -5.14
CA ASP A 91 15.14 -7.41 -5.39
C ASP A 91 14.56 -7.75 -6.78
N PRO A 92 15.37 -8.20 -7.74
CA PRO A 92 14.92 -8.44 -9.10
C PRO A 92 13.94 -9.62 -9.22
N GLU A 93 13.96 -10.57 -8.27
CA GLU A 93 13.08 -11.74 -8.29
C GLU A 93 11.69 -11.43 -7.73
N THR A 94 11.65 -10.74 -6.60
CA THR A 94 10.40 -10.43 -5.89
C THR A 94 9.86 -9.05 -6.19
N LYS A 95 10.67 -8.15 -6.80
CA LYS A 95 10.41 -6.72 -6.98
C LYS A 95 10.21 -5.96 -5.67
N ALA A 96 10.57 -6.56 -4.54
CA ALA A 96 10.51 -5.90 -3.25
C ALA A 96 11.63 -4.86 -3.12
N ILE A 97 11.31 -3.73 -2.51
CA ILE A 97 12.28 -2.68 -2.20
C ILE A 97 12.80 -2.93 -0.79
N VAL A 98 14.10 -3.01 -0.64
CA VAL A 98 14.77 -3.35 0.63
C VAL A 98 15.85 -2.34 0.96
N LYS A 99 16.10 -2.13 2.25
CA LYS A 99 17.21 -1.27 2.68
C LYS A 99 18.53 -1.99 2.42
N TYR A 100 19.47 -1.29 1.76
CA TYR A 100 20.83 -1.80 1.61
C TYR A 100 21.49 -1.98 2.95
N SER A 101 22.06 -3.15 3.20
CA SER A 101 22.92 -3.41 4.36
C SER A 101 24.15 -4.19 3.92
N PRO A 102 25.37 -3.67 4.13
CA PRO A 102 26.60 -4.36 3.73
C PRO A 102 26.85 -5.66 4.51
N TYR A 103 26.13 -5.87 5.62
CA TYR A 103 26.26 -7.05 6.49
C TYR A 103 25.21 -8.13 6.22
N ILE A 104 24.28 -7.91 5.32
CA ILE A 104 23.24 -8.90 5.01
C ILE A 104 23.69 -9.73 3.83
N ASN A 105 23.88 -11.04 4.07
CA ASN A 105 24.06 -12.00 3.01
C ASN A 105 22.86 -11.89 2.05
N PHE A 106 23.10 -11.59 0.79
CA PHE A 106 22.07 -11.37 -0.24
C PHE A 106 21.01 -12.48 -0.24
N ALA A 107 21.40 -13.71 0.02
CA ALA A 107 20.51 -14.87 0.11
C ALA A 107 19.50 -14.82 1.27
N ALA A 108 19.81 -14.10 2.35
CA ALA A 108 18.92 -13.98 3.52
C ALA A 108 18.02 -12.74 3.45
N SER A 109 18.46 -11.69 2.75
CA SER A 109 17.68 -10.45 2.56
C SER A 109 16.71 -10.53 1.38
N VAL A 110 16.93 -11.47 0.47
CA VAL A 110 16.16 -11.67 -0.77
C VAL A 110 14.71 -12.10 -0.50
N SER A 111 14.37 -12.59 0.70
CA SER A 111 12.96 -12.76 1.05
C SER A 111 12.20 -11.42 1.13
N GLY A 112 12.91 -10.29 1.18
CA GLY A 112 12.38 -8.91 1.08
C GLY A 112 11.23 -8.57 2.04
N ALA A 113 10.81 -9.53 2.87
CA ALA A 113 9.74 -9.34 3.82
C ALA A 113 10.33 -9.03 5.19
N ALA A 114 10.13 -7.78 5.64
CA ALA A 114 10.55 -7.36 6.95
C ALA A 114 9.56 -7.86 8.01
N ARG A 115 10.08 -8.36 9.13
CA ARG A 115 9.26 -8.91 10.19
C ARG A 115 8.72 -7.81 11.08
N LEU A 116 7.39 -7.67 11.16
CA LEU A 116 6.71 -6.79 12.11
C LEU A 116 6.55 -7.46 13.49
N ARG A 117 6.14 -8.72 13.47
CA ARG A 117 6.00 -9.62 14.62
C ARG A 117 6.06 -11.07 14.16
N SER A 118 6.11 -12.04 15.11
CA SER A 118 6.03 -13.46 14.76
C SER A 118 4.80 -13.76 13.91
N GLY A 119 5.03 -14.22 12.69
CA GLY A 119 3.99 -14.54 11.73
C GLY A 119 3.39 -13.35 10.97
N CYS A 120 3.82 -12.11 11.24
CA CYS A 120 3.40 -10.93 10.48
C CYS A 120 4.62 -10.27 9.85
N TYR A 121 4.60 -10.10 8.53
CA TYR A 121 5.68 -9.54 7.74
C TYR A 121 5.14 -8.49 6.78
N VAL A 122 5.99 -7.57 6.32
CA VAL A 122 5.66 -6.56 5.31
C VAL A 122 6.71 -6.53 4.22
N ARG A 123 6.27 -6.32 2.98
CA ARG A 123 7.11 -5.96 1.83
C ARG A 123 6.67 -4.62 1.30
N TRP A 124 7.63 -3.83 0.83
CA TRP A 124 7.39 -2.60 0.11
C TRP A 124 7.66 -2.82 -1.38
N PHE A 125 6.74 -2.34 -2.22
CA PHE A 125 6.76 -2.44 -3.67
C PHE A 125 6.57 -1.05 -4.31
N TRP A 126 6.77 -0.95 -5.59
CA TRP A 126 6.55 0.29 -6.34
C TRP A 126 5.08 0.79 -6.26
N TRP A 127 4.13 -0.10 -6.08
CA TRP A 127 2.69 0.20 -5.98
C TRP A 127 2.18 0.35 -4.54
N GLY A 128 2.94 -0.05 -3.51
CA GLY A 128 2.53 0.03 -2.12
C GLY A 128 3.12 -1.06 -1.24
N PHE A 129 2.32 -1.57 -0.31
CA PHE A 129 2.76 -2.53 0.70
C PHE A 129 1.96 -3.82 0.63
N ARG A 130 2.63 -4.94 0.90
CA ARG A 130 2.01 -6.24 1.13
C ARG A 130 2.30 -6.73 2.54
N PHE A 131 1.24 -6.95 3.32
CA PHE A 131 1.31 -7.48 4.67
C PHE A 131 0.98 -8.97 4.63
N TYR A 132 1.90 -9.81 5.08
CA TYR A 132 1.74 -11.26 5.11
C TYR A 132 1.39 -11.74 6.51
N PHE A 133 0.39 -12.62 6.62
CA PHE A 133 -0.04 -13.26 7.85
C PHE A 133 0.10 -14.77 7.72
N THR A 134 1.13 -15.33 8.37
CA THR A 134 1.43 -16.77 8.28
C THR A 134 0.69 -17.61 9.30
N SER A 135 -0.14 -16.97 10.14
CA SER A 135 -0.96 -17.64 11.16
C SER A 135 -2.18 -16.79 11.54
N ASN A 136 -3.23 -17.45 12.03
CA ASN A 136 -4.41 -16.77 12.57
C ASN A 136 -4.06 -15.84 13.75
N ALA A 137 -3.05 -16.20 14.54
CA ALA A 137 -2.57 -15.34 15.63
C ALA A 137 -1.97 -14.02 15.11
N ALA A 138 -1.27 -14.04 13.96
CA ALA A 138 -0.76 -12.84 13.32
C ALA A 138 -1.89 -11.93 12.82
N VAL A 139 -2.94 -12.51 12.23
CA VAL A 139 -4.15 -11.78 11.84
C VAL A 139 -4.80 -11.13 13.06
N THR A 140 -5.00 -11.88 14.14
CA THR A 140 -5.61 -11.36 15.39
C THR A 140 -4.80 -10.21 15.96
N TRP A 141 -3.47 -10.34 15.98
CA TRP A 141 -2.59 -9.28 16.44
C TRP A 141 -2.69 -8.02 15.60
N PHE A 142 -2.64 -8.15 14.27
CA PHE A 142 -2.70 -7.00 13.36
C PHE A 142 -4.06 -6.29 13.46
N ARG A 143 -5.14 -7.05 13.59
CA ARG A 143 -6.48 -6.52 13.87
C ARG A 143 -6.54 -5.73 15.18
N GLY A 144 -5.85 -6.21 16.22
CA GLY A 144 -5.73 -5.47 17.48
C GLY A 144 -5.07 -4.11 17.31
N ILE A 145 -4.09 -3.99 16.40
CA ILE A 145 -3.49 -2.69 16.06
C ILE A 145 -4.49 -1.82 15.31
N LEU A 146 -5.18 -2.38 14.31
CA LEU A 146 -6.19 -1.66 13.54
C LEU A 146 -7.33 -1.12 14.42
N GLY A 147 -7.74 -1.85 15.46
CA GLY A 147 -8.76 -1.42 16.42
C GLY A 147 -8.30 -0.39 17.46
N GLY A 148 -7.04 -0.01 17.47
CA GLY A 148 -6.48 0.98 18.41
C GLY A 148 -6.70 2.43 17.95
N ALA A 149 -6.83 3.36 18.90
CA ALA A 149 -7.06 4.77 18.63
C ALA A 149 -5.94 5.46 17.80
N SER A 150 -4.74 4.88 17.76
CA SER A 150 -3.58 5.37 16.99
C SER A 150 -3.12 4.39 15.93
N SER A 151 -4.06 3.64 15.33
CA SER A 151 -3.77 2.55 14.40
C SER A 151 -2.85 2.97 13.24
N GLY A 152 -3.13 4.09 12.59
CA GLY A 152 -2.33 4.59 11.48
C GLY A 152 -0.88 4.89 11.89
N ALA A 153 -0.67 5.66 12.96
CA ALA A 153 0.67 5.98 13.46
C ALA A 153 1.43 4.73 13.90
N THR A 154 0.76 3.79 14.56
CA THR A 154 1.36 2.52 15.00
C THR A 154 1.83 1.69 13.80
N ILE A 155 1.00 1.54 12.77
CA ILE A 155 1.36 0.80 11.55
C ILE A 155 2.48 1.53 10.80
N GLY A 156 2.39 2.85 10.65
CA GLY A 156 3.43 3.66 10.02
C GLY A 156 4.80 3.48 10.68
N ASN A 157 4.86 3.53 12.01
CA ASN A 157 6.08 3.30 12.76
C ASN A 157 6.62 1.87 12.62
N LEU A 158 5.74 0.87 12.66
CA LEU A 158 6.13 -0.53 12.46
C LEU A 158 6.69 -0.76 11.05
N VAL A 159 6.06 -0.22 10.03
CA VAL A 159 6.53 -0.32 8.64
C VAL A 159 7.87 0.40 8.49
N ALA A 160 8.01 1.63 9.00
CA ALA A 160 9.25 2.38 8.93
C ALA A 160 10.41 1.67 9.64
N ALA A 161 10.17 1.11 10.83
CA ALA A 161 11.16 0.35 11.56
C ALA A 161 11.58 -0.93 10.83
N ALA A 162 10.64 -1.60 10.17
CA ALA A 162 10.86 -2.86 9.50
C ALA A 162 11.51 -2.71 8.11
N THR A 163 11.05 -1.74 7.32
CA THR A 163 11.49 -1.56 5.92
C THR A 163 12.53 -0.46 5.75
N GLY A 164 12.66 0.44 6.72
CA GLY A 164 13.44 1.67 6.60
C GLY A 164 12.75 2.76 5.76
N HIS A 165 11.53 2.49 5.27
CA HIS A 165 10.72 3.42 4.48
C HIS A 165 9.63 4.03 5.34
N ALA A 166 9.60 5.36 5.45
CA ALA A 166 8.54 6.08 6.14
C ALA A 166 7.29 6.17 5.25
N MET A 167 6.16 5.67 5.73
CA MET A 167 4.90 5.83 5.02
C MET A 167 4.53 7.32 4.93
N ALA A 168 3.96 7.73 3.80
CA ALA A 168 3.45 9.09 3.65
C ALA A 168 2.37 9.40 4.70
N ALA A 169 2.31 10.64 5.17
CA ALA A 169 1.34 11.07 6.16
C ALA A 169 -0.11 10.77 5.75
N THR A 170 -0.43 10.98 4.47
CA THR A 170 -1.73 10.63 3.89
C THR A 170 -2.06 9.15 4.00
N THR A 171 -1.06 8.26 3.85
CA THR A 171 -1.24 6.80 4.03
C THR A 171 -1.51 6.46 5.50
N ILE A 172 -0.82 7.13 6.43
CA ILE A 172 -1.02 6.97 7.87
C ILE A 172 -2.43 7.41 8.27
N GLU A 173 -2.90 8.54 7.76
CA GLU A 173 -4.24 9.05 8.00
C GLU A 173 -5.32 8.11 7.45
N ALA A 174 -5.12 7.57 6.25
CA ALA A 174 -6.03 6.61 5.65
C ALA A 174 -6.12 5.30 6.46
N PHE A 175 -5.01 4.81 6.99
CA PHE A 175 -5.07 3.69 7.96
C PHE A 175 -5.95 4.03 9.16
N GLY A 176 -5.86 5.26 9.69
CA GLY A 176 -6.71 5.70 10.79
C GLY A 176 -8.20 5.70 10.42
N MET A 177 -8.54 6.25 9.25
CA MET A 177 -9.94 6.35 8.80
C MET A 177 -10.57 4.99 8.45
N TYR A 178 -9.79 4.07 7.86
CA TYR A 178 -10.31 2.79 7.36
C TYR A 178 -9.97 1.59 8.24
N ALA A 179 -9.31 1.80 9.37
CA ALA A 179 -8.82 0.75 10.25
C ALA A 179 -9.91 -0.24 10.68
N ASP A 180 -11.09 0.25 11.05
CA ASP A 180 -12.20 -0.60 11.46
C ASP A 180 -12.73 -1.46 10.31
N SER A 181 -12.84 -0.90 9.11
CA SER A 181 -13.25 -1.65 7.92
C SER A 181 -12.22 -2.70 7.57
N MET A 182 -10.94 -2.33 7.49
CA MET A 182 -9.84 -3.26 7.25
C MET A 182 -9.82 -4.40 8.28
N SER A 183 -10.05 -4.07 9.57
CA SER A 183 -10.06 -5.06 10.65
C SER A 183 -11.20 -6.07 10.49
N ARG A 184 -12.41 -5.62 10.13
CA ARG A 184 -13.57 -6.49 9.89
C ARG A 184 -13.34 -7.37 8.66
N ASP A 185 -12.94 -6.76 7.55
CA ASP A 185 -12.77 -7.45 6.29
C ASP A 185 -11.63 -8.48 6.35
N LEU A 186 -10.52 -8.14 7.02
CA LEU A 186 -9.44 -9.09 7.28
C LEU A 186 -9.91 -10.28 8.15
N TYR A 187 -10.76 -10.02 9.13
CA TYR A 187 -11.36 -11.10 9.95
C TYR A 187 -12.23 -12.02 9.11
N ASP A 188 -13.11 -11.44 8.32
CA ASP A 188 -14.06 -12.21 7.51
C ASP A 188 -13.34 -13.02 6.43
N TYR A 189 -12.33 -12.41 5.79
CA TYR A 189 -11.50 -13.12 4.83
C TYR A 189 -10.73 -14.27 5.49
N ASN A 190 -10.03 -14.03 6.60
CA ASN A 190 -9.31 -15.07 7.33
C ASN A 190 -10.22 -16.16 7.86
N LYS A 191 -11.45 -15.84 8.30
CA LYS A 191 -12.44 -16.81 8.76
C LYS A 191 -12.83 -17.78 7.66
N LYS A 192 -12.96 -17.31 6.44
CA LYS A 192 -13.24 -18.15 5.25
C LYS A 192 -12.03 -19.01 4.84
N HIS A 193 -10.80 -18.54 5.13
CA HIS A 193 -9.54 -19.14 4.67
C HIS A 193 -8.66 -19.63 5.84
N ARG A 194 -9.23 -20.12 6.95
CA ARG A 194 -8.49 -20.47 8.18
C ARG A 194 -7.33 -21.46 8.02
N ARG A 195 -7.36 -22.26 6.97
CA ARG A 195 -6.33 -23.27 6.68
C ARG A 195 -5.22 -22.73 5.76
N SER A 196 -5.39 -21.56 5.22
CA SER A 196 -4.44 -20.90 4.32
C SER A 196 -3.72 -19.78 5.05
N LYS A 197 -2.55 -19.42 4.54
CA LYS A 197 -1.90 -18.16 4.89
C LYS A 197 -2.54 -17.04 4.08
N VAL A 198 -2.63 -15.84 4.66
CA VAL A 198 -3.32 -14.69 4.07
C VAL A 198 -2.33 -13.55 3.88
N TYR A 199 -2.49 -12.77 2.83
CA TYR A 199 -1.84 -11.47 2.72
C TYR A 199 -2.85 -10.38 2.37
N MET A 200 -2.49 -9.15 2.71
CA MET A 200 -3.22 -7.94 2.40
C MET A 200 -2.32 -7.02 1.58
N ASP A 201 -2.77 -6.63 0.41
CA ASP A 201 -2.18 -5.56 -0.38
C ASP A 201 -2.82 -4.22 -0.02
N LEU A 202 -1.99 -3.20 0.08
CA LEU A 202 -2.39 -1.82 0.28
C LEU A 202 -1.61 -0.95 -0.69
N ASN A 203 -2.29 -0.27 -1.58
CA ASN A 203 -1.66 0.61 -2.57
C ASN A 203 -1.60 2.08 -2.11
N GLY A 204 -0.90 2.90 -2.90
CA GLY A 204 -0.69 4.32 -2.60
C GLY A 204 -1.96 5.19 -2.68
N VAL A 205 -3.07 4.66 -3.20
CA VAL A 205 -4.38 5.32 -3.27
C VAL A 205 -5.39 4.73 -2.28
N PHE A 206 -4.89 4.04 -1.24
CA PHE A 206 -5.63 3.51 -0.09
C PHE A 206 -6.66 2.43 -0.41
N GLN A 207 -6.49 1.73 -1.50
CA GLN A 207 -7.23 0.51 -1.77
C GLN A 207 -6.52 -0.66 -1.13
N TYR A 208 -7.28 -1.60 -0.59
CA TYR A 208 -6.73 -2.84 -0.05
C TYR A 208 -7.47 -4.06 -0.58
N SER A 209 -6.76 -5.15 -0.68
CA SER A 209 -7.29 -6.45 -1.09
C SER A 209 -6.70 -7.57 -0.24
N PHE A 210 -7.40 -8.71 -0.16
CA PHE A 210 -6.95 -9.87 0.59
C PHE A 210 -6.82 -11.08 -0.32
N HIS A 211 -5.77 -11.87 -0.09
CA HIS A 211 -5.47 -13.04 -0.88
C HIS A 211 -4.92 -14.16 0.01
N THR A 212 -4.91 -15.40 -0.51
CA THR A 212 -4.22 -16.55 0.10
C THR A 212 -2.91 -16.84 -0.61
N PHE A 213 -1.96 -17.52 0.08
CA PHE A 213 -0.68 -17.96 -0.48
C PHE A 213 -0.19 -19.25 0.18
#